data_81ab7a69b85ffc41295b2989e274e79b
#
_entry.id   81ab7a69b85ffc41295b2989e274e79b
#
_cell.length_a   1.000
_cell.length_b   1.000
_cell.length_c   1.000
_cell.angle_alpha   90.00
_cell.angle_beta   90.00
_cell.angle_gamma   90.00
#
_symmetry.space_group_name_H-M   'P 1'
#
loop_
_entity.id
_entity.type
_entity.pdbx_description
1 polymer ?
#
loop_
_entity_poly.entity_id
_entity_poly.type
_entity_poly.pdbx_seq_one_letter_code
_entity_poly.pdbx_strand_id
1 'polypeptide(L)'
;MRVAHFIAAVLLAATARADLVPIPAGVYRPLFLGENDPKEIPVRAFSIAAAPVTNGEFLDFVRANPKWRRSQVKRLFADDGYLRHWAGDTELGTRCDARQPVTWVSWFAAKAYAAWKGGRLPTTAEWEMVAGAGFTTADGAREPEFVKEVARWYATPAPETLPAAGTGRANVFGVRDLHGLVWEWTGDFNSAIVTGDARGDTGLERQLFCGAGSVGAKDTANFPAFMRFGFRSSLQAAYTVHNLGFRVAKDP
;
A
#
# COMPACT_ATOMS: atom_id res chain seq x y z
N MET A 1 -7.26 58.42 -22.33
CA MET A 1 -6.54 57.43 -21.52
C MET A 1 -7.52 56.36 -21.06
N ARG A 2 -7.41 55.15 -21.64
CA ARG A 2 -8.25 54.00 -21.23
C ARG A 2 -7.40 53.11 -20.31
N VAL A 3 -7.80 52.99 -19.06
CA VAL A 3 -7.15 52.11 -18.08
C VAL A 3 -7.71 50.70 -18.28
N ALA A 4 -6.87 49.79 -18.73
CA ALA A 4 -7.22 48.38 -18.87
C ALA A 4 -7.03 47.72 -17.50
N HIS A 5 -8.13 47.21 -16.92
CA HIS A 5 -8.09 46.41 -15.71
C HIS A 5 -7.77 44.96 -16.10
N PHE A 6 -6.59 44.48 -15.73
CA PHE A 6 -6.24 43.07 -15.80
C PHE A 6 -6.84 42.37 -14.58
N ILE A 7 -7.86 41.58 -14.79
CA ILE A 7 -8.37 40.65 -13.78
C ILE A 7 -7.49 39.39 -13.86
N ALA A 8 -6.61 39.22 -12.88
CA ALA A 8 -5.87 37.99 -12.71
C ALA A 8 -6.82 36.91 -12.18
N ALA A 9 -7.20 35.96 -13.04
CA ALA A 9 -7.92 34.78 -12.62
C ALA A 9 -6.97 33.86 -11.85
N VAL A 10 -7.11 33.79 -10.53
CA VAL A 10 -6.46 32.78 -9.71
C VAL A 10 -7.18 31.46 -9.96
N LEU A 11 -6.59 30.60 -10.78
CA LEU A 11 -6.97 29.20 -10.91
C LEU A 11 -6.60 28.52 -9.57
N LEU A 12 -7.58 28.36 -8.69
CA LEU A 12 -7.48 27.37 -7.61
C LEU A 12 -7.44 25.99 -8.29
N ALA A 13 -6.24 25.40 -8.35
CA ALA A 13 -6.11 24.00 -8.66
C ALA A 13 -6.80 23.23 -7.53
N ALA A 14 -7.99 22.68 -7.83
CA ALA A 14 -8.66 21.75 -6.94
C ALA A 14 -7.73 20.53 -6.82
N THR A 15 -7.01 20.41 -5.70
CA THR A 15 -6.28 19.20 -5.37
C THR A 15 -7.33 18.10 -5.25
N ALA A 16 -7.31 17.15 -6.18
CA ALA A 16 -8.14 15.96 -6.11
C ALA A 16 -7.92 15.33 -4.73
N ARG A 17 -8.93 15.42 -3.89
CA ARG A 17 -8.91 14.80 -2.56
C ARG A 17 -9.05 13.31 -2.84
N ALA A 18 -8.08 12.51 -2.42
CA ALA A 18 -8.24 11.06 -2.48
C ALA A 18 -9.59 10.71 -1.84
N ASP A 19 -10.46 10.03 -2.58
CA ASP A 19 -11.76 9.61 -2.06
C ASP A 19 -11.51 8.63 -0.91
N LEU A 20 -11.72 9.12 0.32
CA LEU A 20 -11.61 8.32 1.53
C LEU A 20 -12.92 7.57 1.75
N VAL A 21 -12.84 6.27 1.85
CA VAL A 21 -13.96 5.36 2.12
C VAL A 21 -14.02 5.09 3.62
N PRO A 22 -15.14 5.32 4.29
CA PRO A 22 -15.31 4.98 5.69
C PRO A 22 -15.39 3.46 5.87
N ILE A 23 -14.58 2.94 6.78
CA ILE A 23 -14.54 1.53 7.15
C ILE A 23 -15.09 1.38 8.57
N PRO A 24 -16.10 0.54 8.79
CA PRO A 24 -16.64 0.31 10.13
C PRO A 24 -15.61 -0.42 11.01
N ALA A 25 -15.78 -0.28 12.33
CA ALA A 25 -15.01 -1.11 13.27
C ALA A 25 -15.24 -2.61 12.98
N GLY A 26 -14.20 -3.41 13.16
CA GLY A 26 -14.23 -4.83 12.88
C GLY A 26 -13.13 -5.59 13.61
N VAL A 27 -12.82 -6.77 13.11
CA VAL A 27 -11.80 -7.66 13.67
C VAL A 27 -10.95 -8.23 12.55
N TYR A 28 -9.64 -8.14 12.71
CA TYR A 28 -8.68 -8.87 11.88
C TYR A 28 -8.26 -10.17 12.59
N ARG A 29 -8.22 -11.27 11.85
CA ARG A 29 -7.77 -12.59 12.31
C ARG A 29 -6.45 -12.92 11.61
N PRO A 30 -5.30 -12.77 12.29
CA PRO A 30 -4.01 -13.10 11.70
C PRO A 30 -3.92 -14.58 11.32
N LEU A 31 -3.35 -14.86 10.15
CA LEU A 31 -3.12 -16.24 9.70
C LEU A 31 -1.97 -16.89 10.47
N PHE A 32 -0.94 -16.11 10.80
CA PHE A 32 0.23 -16.57 11.54
C PHE A 32 0.17 -16.01 12.94
N LEU A 33 0.22 -16.90 13.91
CA LEU A 33 0.14 -16.58 15.33
C LEU A 33 1.34 -17.24 16.03
N GLY A 34 2.08 -16.45 16.80
CA GLY A 34 2.96 -16.98 17.82
C GLY A 34 2.14 -17.60 18.97
N GLU A 35 2.79 -18.31 19.86
CA GLU A 35 2.14 -19.03 20.96
C GLU A 35 1.26 -18.13 21.85
N ASN A 36 1.64 -16.86 22.00
CA ASN A 36 0.96 -15.88 22.85
C ASN A 36 0.26 -14.76 22.06
N ASP A 37 0.19 -14.87 20.75
CA ASP A 37 -0.43 -13.82 19.92
C ASP A 37 -1.96 -13.85 20.03
N PRO A 38 -2.61 -12.69 20.01
CA PRO A 38 -4.07 -12.61 20.02
C PRO A 38 -4.64 -13.19 18.72
N LYS A 39 -5.59 -14.11 18.84
CA LYS A 39 -6.28 -14.71 17.69
C LYS A 39 -7.16 -13.70 16.93
N GLU A 40 -7.52 -12.61 17.58
CA GLU A 40 -8.35 -11.55 17.05
C GLU A 40 -7.75 -10.20 17.43
N ILE A 41 -7.58 -9.34 16.44
CA ILE A 41 -7.10 -7.96 16.61
C ILE A 41 -8.28 -7.03 16.33
N PRO A 42 -8.79 -6.29 17.32
CA PRO A 42 -9.85 -5.32 17.11
C PRO A 42 -9.33 -4.15 16.25
N VAL A 43 -10.08 -3.81 15.21
CA VAL A 43 -9.81 -2.69 14.32
C VAL A 43 -10.89 -1.64 14.59
N ARG A 44 -10.48 -0.42 14.96
CA ARG A 44 -11.41 0.71 15.13
C ARG A 44 -11.92 1.18 13.79
N ALA A 45 -13.04 1.90 13.79
CA ALA A 45 -13.49 2.58 12.57
C ALA A 45 -12.43 3.59 12.11
N PHE A 46 -12.23 3.67 10.79
CA PHE A 46 -11.26 4.56 10.15
C PHE A 46 -11.72 4.86 8.72
N SER A 47 -10.98 5.70 8.01
CA SER A 47 -11.18 5.89 6.57
C SER A 47 -9.92 5.48 5.82
N ILE A 48 -10.09 4.93 4.61
CA ILE A 48 -8.97 4.51 3.74
C ILE A 48 -9.19 5.03 2.33
N ALA A 49 -8.11 5.38 1.63
CA ALA A 49 -8.20 5.77 0.22
C ALA A 49 -8.76 4.63 -0.63
N ALA A 50 -9.74 4.96 -1.49
CA ALA A 50 -10.39 3.99 -2.38
C ALA A 50 -9.40 3.27 -3.31
N ALA A 51 -8.29 3.92 -3.66
CA ALA A 51 -7.23 3.39 -4.54
C ALA A 51 -5.84 3.73 -3.98
N PRO A 52 -4.78 3.08 -4.48
CA PRO A 52 -3.40 3.47 -4.18
C PRO A 52 -3.09 4.88 -4.66
N VAL A 53 -2.13 5.54 -3.99
CA VAL A 53 -1.61 6.85 -4.39
C VAL A 53 -0.99 6.77 -5.78
N THR A 54 -1.33 7.72 -6.64
CA THR A 54 -0.87 7.80 -8.02
C THR A 54 0.46 8.55 -8.16
N ASN A 55 1.16 8.36 -9.30
CA ASN A 55 2.34 9.15 -9.63
C ASN A 55 2.04 10.65 -9.69
N GLY A 56 0.89 11.05 -10.22
CA GLY A 56 0.48 12.45 -10.27
C GLY A 56 0.34 13.08 -8.90
N GLU A 57 -0.36 12.40 -7.99
CA GLU A 57 -0.53 12.86 -6.61
C GLU A 57 0.80 12.93 -5.84
N PHE A 58 1.68 11.94 -6.07
CA PHE A 58 2.99 11.92 -5.44
C PHE A 58 3.93 12.99 -6.02
N LEU A 59 3.78 13.32 -7.31
CA LEU A 59 4.50 14.40 -7.96
C LEU A 59 4.17 15.76 -7.32
N ASP A 60 2.91 16.01 -7.00
CA ASP A 60 2.50 17.23 -6.29
C ASP A 60 3.13 17.32 -4.90
N PHE A 61 3.22 16.19 -4.19
CA PHE A 61 3.93 16.11 -2.91
C PHE A 61 5.42 16.42 -3.05
N VAL A 62 6.10 15.84 -4.03
CA VAL A 62 7.53 16.06 -4.26
C VAL A 62 7.82 17.51 -4.67
N ARG A 63 6.94 18.14 -5.44
CA ARG A 63 7.02 19.57 -5.79
C ARG A 63 6.90 20.46 -4.56
N ALA A 64 5.94 20.15 -3.68
CA ALA A 64 5.72 20.91 -2.43
C ALA A 64 6.79 20.63 -1.36
N ASN A 65 7.51 19.50 -1.45
CA ASN A 65 8.46 19.04 -0.45
C ASN A 65 9.82 18.66 -1.09
N PRO A 66 10.68 19.63 -1.45
CA PRO A 66 11.92 19.40 -2.22
C PRO A 66 12.86 18.34 -1.63
N LYS A 67 12.86 18.14 -0.31
CA LYS A 67 13.68 17.11 0.36
C LYS A 67 13.33 15.66 -0.07
N TRP A 68 12.17 15.46 -0.69
CA TRP A 68 11.72 14.18 -1.25
C TRP A 68 11.93 14.07 -2.76
N ARG A 69 12.64 15.01 -3.39
CA ARG A 69 13.11 14.86 -4.78
C ARG A 69 14.15 13.74 -4.86
N ARG A 70 14.15 13.02 -5.98
CA ARG A 70 15.08 11.90 -6.17
C ARG A 70 16.55 12.30 -5.95
N SER A 71 16.94 13.49 -6.40
CA SER A 71 18.31 14.01 -6.23
C SER A 71 18.62 14.51 -4.80
N GLN A 72 17.60 14.70 -3.94
CA GLN A 72 17.75 15.33 -2.62
C GLN A 72 17.49 14.37 -1.45
N VAL A 73 16.80 13.25 -1.71
CA VAL A 73 16.49 12.29 -0.65
C VAL A 73 17.77 11.69 -0.07
N LYS A 74 17.86 11.67 1.27
CA LYS A 74 19.03 11.07 1.93
C LYS A 74 18.96 9.55 1.87
N ARG A 75 20.11 8.88 1.70
CA ARG A 75 20.25 7.41 1.69
C ARG A 75 19.66 6.69 2.91
N LEU A 76 19.61 7.36 4.05
CA LEU A 76 18.94 6.85 5.24
C LEU A 76 17.44 6.63 5.03
N PHE A 77 16.81 7.42 4.16
CA PHE A 77 15.36 7.40 3.94
C PHE A 77 14.93 6.70 2.66
N ALA A 78 15.82 6.48 1.72
CA ALA A 78 15.51 5.72 0.50
C ALA A 78 16.80 5.19 -0.15
N ASP A 79 16.72 3.99 -0.72
CA ASP A 79 17.81 3.41 -1.49
C ASP A 79 17.95 4.04 -2.91
N ASP A 80 18.86 3.52 -3.72
CA ASP A 80 19.15 4.03 -5.06
C ASP A 80 18.03 3.85 -6.07
N GLY A 81 17.05 3.01 -5.75
CA GLY A 81 15.90 2.77 -6.60
C GLY A 81 14.84 3.87 -6.53
N TYR A 82 14.93 4.79 -5.56
CA TYR A 82 13.88 5.78 -5.30
C TYR A 82 13.51 6.59 -6.55
N LEU A 83 12.23 6.51 -6.94
CA LEU A 83 11.64 7.17 -8.12
C LEU A 83 12.46 6.98 -9.42
N ARG A 84 13.20 5.87 -9.54
CA ARG A 84 14.10 5.63 -10.69
C ARG A 84 13.39 5.56 -12.04
N HIS A 85 12.09 5.30 -12.06
CA HIS A 85 11.27 5.26 -13.28
C HIS A 85 10.81 6.65 -13.74
N TRP A 86 10.96 7.69 -12.91
CA TRP A 86 10.72 9.07 -13.31
C TRP A 86 11.88 9.62 -14.12
N ALA A 87 11.60 10.53 -15.08
CA ALA A 87 12.62 11.16 -15.89
C ALA A 87 13.51 12.13 -15.09
N GLY A 88 12.95 12.81 -14.09
CA GLY A 88 13.64 13.77 -13.27
C GLY A 88 13.03 13.93 -11.88
N ASP A 89 13.49 14.94 -11.15
CA ASP A 89 13.00 15.22 -9.79
C ASP A 89 11.50 15.54 -9.72
N THR A 90 10.99 16.19 -10.75
CA THR A 90 9.61 16.66 -10.84
C THR A 90 9.00 16.38 -12.23
N GLU A 91 9.53 15.37 -12.92
CA GLU A 91 9.10 14.96 -14.24
C GLU A 91 8.84 13.47 -14.28
N LEU A 92 7.65 13.08 -14.72
CA LEU A 92 7.32 11.69 -15.00
C LEU A 92 8.01 11.27 -16.30
N GLY A 93 8.55 10.06 -16.37
CA GLY A 93 9.10 9.52 -17.60
C GLY A 93 8.02 9.11 -18.61
N THR A 94 8.41 8.85 -19.84
CA THR A 94 7.49 8.39 -20.92
C THR A 94 6.83 7.03 -20.60
N ARG A 95 7.41 6.25 -19.67
CA ARG A 95 6.88 4.98 -19.19
C ARG A 95 6.07 5.11 -17.90
N CYS A 96 5.82 6.33 -17.44
CA CYS A 96 5.19 6.63 -16.16
C CYS A 96 3.99 7.55 -16.38
N ASP A 97 2.78 6.98 -16.38
CA ASP A 97 1.54 7.74 -16.46
C ASP A 97 1.17 8.30 -15.08
N ALA A 98 0.65 9.52 -15.04
CA ALA A 98 0.24 10.19 -13.81
C ALA A 98 -0.86 9.42 -13.03
N ARG A 99 -1.67 8.62 -13.72
CA ARG A 99 -2.76 7.84 -13.12
C ARG A 99 -2.31 6.47 -12.60
N GLN A 100 -1.12 6.00 -12.98
CA GLN A 100 -0.58 4.75 -12.44
C GLN A 100 -0.23 4.90 -10.96
N PRO A 101 -0.27 3.81 -10.18
CA PRO A 101 0.16 3.86 -8.78
C PRO A 101 1.64 4.27 -8.71
N VAL A 102 1.97 5.10 -7.74
CA VAL A 102 3.37 5.40 -7.47
C VAL A 102 4.05 4.18 -6.87
N THR A 103 5.19 3.82 -7.44
CA THR A 103 6.06 2.75 -6.96
C THR A 103 7.49 3.26 -6.81
N TRP A 104 8.44 2.40 -6.45
CA TRP A 104 9.80 2.84 -6.17
C TRP A 104 9.84 3.92 -5.09
N VAL A 105 8.98 3.81 -4.10
CA VAL A 105 8.90 4.71 -2.94
C VAL A 105 9.22 3.95 -1.66
N SER A 106 10.00 4.56 -0.78
CA SER A 106 10.31 4.00 0.52
C SER A 106 9.15 4.18 1.50
N TRP A 107 9.17 3.40 2.58
CA TRP A 107 8.23 3.57 3.68
C TRP A 107 8.27 4.99 4.28
N PHE A 108 9.48 5.57 4.42
CA PHE A 108 9.63 6.92 4.93
C PHE A 108 8.95 7.96 4.03
N ALA A 109 9.11 7.84 2.71
CA ALA A 109 8.47 8.74 1.74
C ALA A 109 6.95 8.55 1.72
N ALA A 110 6.47 7.32 1.76
CA ALA A 110 5.04 7.00 1.84
C ALA A 110 4.41 7.57 3.13
N LYS A 111 5.05 7.40 4.28
CA LYS A 111 4.61 7.98 5.56
C LYS A 111 4.60 9.50 5.54
N ALA A 112 5.63 10.13 4.95
CA ALA A 112 5.70 11.59 4.83
C ALA A 112 4.60 12.15 3.91
N TYR A 113 4.30 11.46 2.81
CA TYR A 113 3.17 11.78 1.94
C TYR A 113 1.84 11.70 2.70
N ALA A 114 1.61 10.57 3.40
CA ALA A 114 0.37 10.36 4.15
C ALA A 114 0.16 11.48 5.20
N ALA A 115 1.21 11.85 5.93
CA ALA A 115 1.17 12.97 6.87
C ALA A 115 0.91 14.33 6.19
N TRP A 116 1.49 14.57 5.02
CA TRP A 116 1.24 15.79 4.23
C TRP A 116 -0.23 15.88 3.76
N LYS A 117 -0.88 14.74 3.49
CA LYS A 117 -2.32 14.66 3.19
C LYS A 117 -3.22 14.71 4.44
N GLY A 118 -2.65 14.86 5.64
CA GLY A 118 -3.39 14.89 6.90
C GLY A 118 -3.93 13.52 7.33
N GLY A 119 -3.23 12.46 6.95
CA GLY A 119 -3.52 11.07 7.30
C GLY A 119 -2.25 10.31 7.72
N ARG A 120 -2.33 9.00 7.62
CA ARG A 120 -1.27 8.04 7.94
C ARG A 120 -1.27 6.87 6.97
N LEU A 121 -0.30 5.99 7.03
CA LEU A 121 -0.41 4.67 6.42
C LEU A 121 -1.41 3.82 7.22
N PRO A 122 -2.18 2.92 6.58
CA PRO A 122 -2.98 1.95 7.29
C PRO A 122 -2.06 1.00 8.10
N THR A 123 -2.52 0.52 9.24
CA THR A 123 -1.86 -0.61 9.90
C THR A 123 -2.04 -1.89 9.08
N THR A 124 -1.22 -2.89 9.35
CA THR A 124 -1.37 -4.22 8.71
C THR A 124 -2.75 -4.81 9.01
N ALA A 125 -3.23 -4.70 10.25
CA ALA A 125 -4.54 -5.20 10.64
C ALA A 125 -5.69 -4.48 9.89
N GLU A 126 -5.62 -3.16 9.74
CA GLU A 126 -6.58 -2.38 8.96
C GLU A 126 -6.57 -2.78 7.49
N TRP A 127 -5.38 -2.86 6.90
CA TRP A 127 -5.23 -3.23 5.50
C TRP A 127 -5.75 -4.65 5.23
N GLU A 128 -5.35 -5.62 6.04
CA GLU A 128 -5.76 -7.04 5.89
C GLU A 128 -7.26 -7.23 6.11
N MET A 129 -7.87 -6.51 7.07
CA MET A 129 -9.31 -6.55 7.28
C MET A 129 -10.07 -6.07 6.04
N VAL A 130 -9.64 -4.96 5.43
CA VAL A 130 -10.29 -4.43 4.22
C VAL A 130 -9.99 -5.30 3.00
N ALA A 131 -8.78 -5.85 2.89
CA ALA A 131 -8.38 -6.73 1.80
C ALA A 131 -9.05 -8.12 1.87
N GLY A 132 -9.47 -8.56 3.05
CA GLY A 132 -10.25 -9.78 3.24
C GLY A 132 -11.72 -9.65 2.84
N ALA A 133 -12.22 -8.43 2.63
CA ALA A 133 -13.59 -8.20 2.20
C ALA A 133 -13.78 -8.51 0.70
N GLY A 134 -14.81 -9.28 0.40
CA GLY A 134 -15.19 -9.67 -0.96
C GLY A 134 -15.94 -8.58 -1.71
N PHE A 135 -16.47 -8.95 -2.85
CA PHE A 135 -17.21 -8.01 -3.72
C PHE A 135 -18.61 -7.69 -3.21
N THR A 136 -19.21 -8.59 -2.44
CA THR A 136 -20.60 -8.49 -1.98
C THR A 136 -20.75 -8.60 -0.46
N THR A 137 -19.76 -9.19 0.22
CA THR A 137 -19.78 -9.37 1.68
C THR A 137 -18.43 -8.97 2.31
N ALA A 138 -18.44 -8.72 3.62
CA ALA A 138 -17.20 -8.44 4.36
C ALA A 138 -16.32 -9.69 4.56
N ASP A 139 -16.82 -10.88 4.26
CA ASP A 139 -16.08 -12.16 4.34
C ASP A 139 -15.87 -12.72 2.93
N GLY A 140 -14.85 -12.21 2.25
CA GLY A 140 -14.51 -12.59 0.87
C GLY A 140 -14.08 -14.05 0.72
N ALA A 141 -13.64 -14.71 1.80
CA ALA A 141 -13.28 -16.11 1.76
C ALA A 141 -14.48 -17.03 1.38
N ARG A 142 -15.70 -16.55 1.58
CA ARG A 142 -16.95 -17.22 1.19
C ARG A 142 -17.41 -16.92 -0.24
N GLU A 143 -16.70 -16.04 -0.97
CA GLU A 143 -17.02 -15.69 -2.34
C GLU A 143 -16.05 -16.37 -3.32
N PRO A 144 -16.46 -17.45 -4.02
CA PRO A 144 -15.56 -18.19 -4.92
C PRO A 144 -14.93 -17.33 -6.01
N GLU A 145 -15.67 -16.35 -6.52
CA GLU A 145 -15.17 -15.39 -7.53
C GLU A 145 -14.05 -14.51 -6.99
N PHE A 146 -14.22 -13.99 -5.78
CA PHE A 146 -13.19 -13.18 -5.10
C PHE A 146 -11.93 -14.02 -4.85
N VAL A 147 -12.08 -15.21 -4.26
CA VAL A 147 -10.96 -16.13 -3.99
C VAL A 147 -10.19 -16.45 -5.27
N LYS A 148 -10.89 -16.75 -6.36
CA LYS A 148 -10.29 -17.04 -7.67
C LYS A 148 -9.53 -15.83 -8.24
N GLU A 149 -10.09 -14.61 -8.13
CA GLU A 149 -9.44 -13.40 -8.62
C GLU A 149 -8.17 -13.07 -7.82
N VAL A 150 -8.25 -13.16 -6.50
CA VAL A 150 -7.10 -12.98 -5.60
C VAL A 150 -6.01 -14.01 -5.91
N ALA A 151 -6.35 -15.29 -6.00
CA ALA A 151 -5.38 -16.35 -6.31
C ALA A 151 -4.70 -16.13 -7.66
N ARG A 152 -5.46 -15.71 -8.68
CA ARG A 152 -4.93 -15.41 -10.02
C ARG A 152 -3.90 -14.30 -9.97
N TRP A 153 -4.15 -13.23 -9.22
CA TRP A 153 -3.21 -12.14 -9.11
C TRP A 153 -1.87 -12.58 -8.51
N TYR A 154 -1.91 -13.35 -7.41
CA TYR A 154 -0.68 -13.86 -6.78
C TYR A 154 0.07 -14.88 -7.63
N ALA A 155 -0.60 -15.55 -8.56
CA ALA A 155 0.01 -16.50 -9.49
C ALA A 155 0.54 -15.83 -10.78
N THR A 156 0.27 -14.54 -11.01
CA THR A 156 0.64 -13.84 -12.25
C THR A 156 1.80 -12.87 -11.97
N PRO A 157 2.87 -12.90 -12.76
CA PRO A 157 3.93 -11.91 -12.66
C PRO A 157 3.41 -10.48 -12.84
N ALA A 158 3.99 -9.52 -12.11
CA ALA A 158 3.64 -8.12 -12.29
C ALA A 158 3.89 -7.69 -13.75
N PRO A 159 2.96 -6.96 -14.38
CA PRO A 159 3.14 -6.48 -15.74
C PRO A 159 4.28 -5.44 -15.80
N GLU A 160 4.94 -5.33 -16.95
CA GLU A 160 5.99 -4.32 -17.18
C GLU A 160 5.43 -2.89 -17.01
N THR A 161 4.20 -2.67 -17.46
CA THR A 161 3.49 -1.40 -17.32
C THR A 161 2.26 -1.61 -16.45
N LEU A 162 2.20 -0.93 -15.32
CA LEU A 162 1.07 -1.01 -14.39
C LEU A 162 -0.16 -0.30 -14.98
N PRO A 163 -1.38 -0.83 -14.81
CA PRO A 163 -2.60 -0.11 -15.15
C PRO A 163 -2.80 1.13 -14.25
N ALA A 164 -3.76 1.99 -14.62
CA ALA A 164 -4.14 3.12 -13.80
C ALA A 164 -4.73 2.66 -12.46
N ALA A 165 -4.43 3.37 -11.38
CA ALA A 165 -5.02 3.12 -10.08
C ALA A 165 -6.53 3.37 -10.08
N GLY A 166 -7.28 2.64 -9.28
CA GLY A 166 -8.73 2.78 -9.15
C GLY A 166 -9.54 2.10 -10.26
N THR A 167 -8.91 1.32 -11.14
CA THR A 167 -9.62 0.66 -12.26
C THR A 167 -10.08 -0.76 -11.94
N GLY A 168 -9.57 -1.37 -10.89
CA GLY A 168 -10.01 -2.69 -10.44
C GLY A 168 -11.43 -2.70 -9.88
N ARG A 169 -11.99 -3.91 -9.73
CA ARG A 169 -13.29 -4.10 -9.11
C ARG A 169 -13.25 -3.68 -7.63
N ALA A 170 -14.25 -2.93 -7.19
CA ALA A 170 -14.36 -2.55 -5.78
C ALA A 170 -14.82 -3.73 -4.92
N ASN A 171 -14.30 -3.81 -3.69
CA ASN A 171 -14.88 -4.67 -2.68
C ASN A 171 -16.18 -4.07 -2.10
N VAL A 172 -16.84 -4.76 -1.18
CA VAL A 172 -18.12 -4.34 -0.57
C VAL A 172 -18.03 -2.97 0.11
N PHE A 173 -16.86 -2.53 0.54
CA PHE A 173 -16.64 -1.20 1.12
C PHE A 173 -16.43 -0.11 0.07
N GLY A 174 -16.24 -0.45 -1.20
CA GLY A 174 -15.92 0.50 -2.26
C GLY A 174 -14.41 0.69 -2.48
N VAL A 175 -13.56 -0.07 -1.79
CA VAL A 175 -12.11 0.00 -1.93
C VAL A 175 -11.66 -0.88 -3.11
N ARG A 176 -10.73 -0.36 -3.92
CA ARG A 176 -10.24 -1.00 -5.16
C ARG A 176 -8.75 -1.34 -5.06
N ASP A 177 -8.31 -2.24 -5.91
CA ASP A 177 -6.89 -2.54 -6.16
C ASP A 177 -6.09 -3.01 -4.92
N LEU A 178 -6.75 -3.48 -3.87
CA LEU A 178 -6.07 -4.12 -2.73
C LEU A 178 -5.36 -5.41 -3.17
N HIS A 179 -5.96 -6.09 -4.15
CA HIS A 179 -5.36 -7.17 -4.90
C HIS A 179 -5.41 -6.80 -6.39
N GLY A 180 -4.39 -7.14 -7.17
CA GLY A 180 -4.43 -6.98 -8.61
C GLY A 180 -3.61 -5.82 -9.19
N LEU A 181 -2.99 -4.96 -8.37
CA LEU A 181 -2.22 -3.83 -8.88
C LEU A 181 -0.79 -3.79 -8.33
N VAL A 182 -0.61 -3.38 -7.07
CA VAL A 182 0.71 -3.29 -6.42
C VAL A 182 0.65 -3.84 -5.00
N TRP A 183 1.80 -4.21 -4.45
CA TRP A 183 1.97 -4.36 -3.01
C TRP A 183 1.91 -3.01 -2.34
N GLU A 184 1.53 -2.97 -1.06
CA GLU A 184 1.36 -1.71 -0.36
C GLU A 184 2.06 -1.68 1.00
N TRP A 185 2.74 -0.56 1.26
CA TRP A 185 3.28 -0.25 2.56
C TRP A 185 2.19 -0.10 3.62
N THR A 186 2.41 -0.70 4.78
CA THR A 186 1.62 -0.47 5.99
C THR A 186 2.46 0.26 7.05
N GLY A 187 1.81 0.91 8.00
CA GLY A 187 2.49 1.71 9.01
C GLY A 187 3.41 0.91 9.93
N ASP A 188 3.07 -0.35 10.13
CA ASP A 188 3.68 -1.33 11.03
C ASP A 188 4.18 -2.58 10.28
N PHE A 189 4.61 -2.43 9.03
CA PHE A 189 4.98 -3.55 8.13
C PHE A 189 5.98 -4.54 8.73
N ASN A 190 6.80 -4.11 9.68
CA ASN A 190 7.83 -4.90 10.34
C ASN A 190 7.44 -5.37 11.76
N SER A 191 6.21 -5.13 12.22
CA SER A 191 5.79 -5.49 13.58
C SER A 191 5.76 -7.01 13.83
N ALA A 192 5.59 -7.80 12.78
CA ALA A 192 5.67 -9.26 12.87
C ALA A 192 7.06 -9.77 13.33
N ILE A 193 8.11 -8.94 13.18
CA ILE A 193 9.49 -9.28 13.56
C ILE A 193 9.77 -8.90 15.03
N VAL A 194 8.97 -8.02 15.63
CA VAL A 194 9.23 -7.40 16.93
C VAL A 194 8.53 -8.14 18.08
N THR A 195 7.52 -8.96 17.81
CA THR A 195 6.76 -9.71 18.84
C THR A 195 7.46 -10.99 19.28
N GLY A 196 8.43 -11.49 18.52
CA GLY A 196 9.35 -12.54 18.97
C GLY A 196 10.59 -11.91 19.60
N ASP A 197 10.99 -12.37 20.79
CA ASP A 197 12.28 -12.02 21.36
C ASP A 197 13.37 -12.16 20.29
N ALA A 198 13.95 -11.03 19.86
CA ALA A 198 14.95 -10.97 18.77
C ALA A 198 16.23 -11.78 19.07
N ARG A 199 16.24 -12.54 20.13
CA ARG A 199 17.31 -13.46 20.59
C ARG A 199 16.88 -14.93 20.60
N GLY A 200 15.61 -15.24 20.34
CA GLY A 200 15.10 -16.59 20.24
C GLY A 200 14.96 -17.01 18.77
N ASP A 201 15.80 -17.95 18.34
CA ASP A 201 15.71 -18.63 17.05
C ASP A 201 14.43 -19.49 17.04
N THR A 202 13.27 -18.84 16.83
CA THR A 202 11.99 -19.53 16.82
C THR A 202 11.85 -20.32 15.52
N GLY A 203 11.41 -21.59 15.63
CA GLY A 203 11.20 -22.46 14.47
C GLY A 203 10.24 -21.87 13.41
N LEU A 204 9.43 -20.87 13.82
CA LEU A 204 8.54 -20.12 12.93
C LEU A 204 9.35 -19.23 11.97
N GLU A 205 10.41 -18.55 12.44
CA GLU A 205 11.27 -17.72 11.58
C GLU A 205 11.97 -18.58 10.52
N ARG A 206 12.52 -19.75 10.90
CA ARG A 206 13.10 -20.69 9.93
C ARG A 206 12.10 -21.20 8.91
N GLN A 207 10.87 -21.50 9.30
CA GLN A 207 9.84 -21.94 8.39
C GLN A 207 9.41 -20.84 7.41
N LEU A 208 9.37 -19.59 7.84
CA LEU A 208 8.98 -18.44 7.02
C LEU A 208 10.10 -18.00 6.06
N PHE A 209 11.36 -17.98 6.52
CA PHE A 209 12.51 -17.58 5.69
C PHE A 209 12.92 -18.64 4.66
N CYS A 210 12.71 -19.92 4.93
CA CYS A 210 13.16 -21.00 4.03
C CYS A 210 12.15 -21.41 2.96
N GLY A 211 11.00 -20.73 2.82
CA GLY A 211 9.97 -21.14 1.85
C GLY A 211 9.30 -22.49 2.17
N ALA A 212 9.74 -23.17 3.25
CA ALA A 212 9.24 -24.48 3.65
C ALA A 212 7.77 -24.45 4.10
N GLY A 213 7.26 -23.29 4.51
CA GLY A 213 5.86 -23.09 4.87
C GLY A 213 4.89 -23.23 3.67
N SER A 214 5.37 -23.04 2.44
CA SER A 214 4.52 -23.17 1.24
C SER A 214 4.25 -24.63 0.85
N VAL A 215 5.14 -25.55 1.22
CA VAL A 215 5.02 -26.99 0.87
C VAL A 215 3.95 -27.71 1.69
N GLY A 216 3.52 -27.13 2.82
CA GLY A 216 2.49 -27.66 3.72
C GLY A 216 1.15 -26.93 3.70
N ALA A 217 1.00 -25.86 2.92
CA ALA A 217 -0.25 -25.13 2.81
C ALA A 217 -1.31 -25.96 2.07
N LYS A 218 -2.01 -26.80 2.81
CA LYS A 218 -3.15 -27.58 2.30
C LYS A 218 -4.35 -26.68 1.93
N ASP A 219 -4.33 -25.43 2.32
CA ASP A 219 -5.39 -24.46 2.09
C ASP A 219 -4.93 -23.37 1.13
N THR A 220 -5.36 -23.48 -0.12
CA THR A 220 -5.04 -22.50 -1.18
C THR A 220 -5.64 -21.12 -0.90
N ALA A 221 -6.67 -21.01 -0.06
CA ALA A 221 -7.25 -19.73 0.35
C ALA A 221 -6.30 -18.89 1.22
N ASN A 222 -5.38 -19.55 1.93
CA ASN A 222 -4.39 -18.88 2.79
C ASN A 222 -3.09 -18.51 2.06
N PHE A 223 -2.85 -19.01 0.84
CA PHE A 223 -1.63 -18.70 0.07
C PHE A 223 -1.41 -17.21 -0.16
N PRO A 224 -2.41 -16.41 -0.56
CA PRO A 224 -2.26 -14.96 -0.69
C PRO A 224 -1.83 -14.25 0.61
N ALA A 225 -2.38 -14.64 1.75
CA ALA A 225 -2.00 -14.06 3.04
C ALA A 225 -0.56 -14.44 3.44
N PHE A 226 -0.16 -15.69 3.17
CA PHE A 226 1.23 -16.14 3.33
C PHE A 226 2.20 -15.30 2.49
N MET A 227 1.88 -15.08 1.22
CA MET A 227 2.70 -14.26 0.32
C MET A 227 2.84 -12.82 0.82
N ARG A 228 1.76 -12.22 1.32
CA ARG A 228 1.80 -10.86 1.89
C ARG A 228 2.66 -10.80 3.16
N PHE A 229 2.51 -11.75 4.04
CA PHE A 229 3.33 -11.85 5.25
C PHE A 229 4.81 -11.97 4.90
N GLY A 230 5.19 -12.94 4.05
CA GLY A 230 6.56 -13.16 3.61
C GLY A 230 7.17 -11.92 2.93
N PHE A 231 6.41 -11.27 2.06
CA PHE A 231 6.85 -10.05 1.39
C PHE A 231 7.13 -8.92 2.40
N ARG A 232 6.18 -8.61 3.30
CA ARG A 232 6.37 -7.58 4.33
C ARG A 232 7.56 -7.87 5.24
N SER A 233 7.75 -9.13 5.62
CA SER A 233 8.88 -9.55 6.48
C SER A 233 10.24 -9.39 5.81
N SER A 234 10.30 -9.36 4.46
CA SER A 234 11.54 -9.16 3.69
C SER A 234 11.90 -7.69 3.49
N LEU A 235 11.02 -6.76 3.83
CA LEU A 235 11.19 -5.33 3.55
C LEU A 235 12.02 -4.62 4.63
N GLN A 236 12.81 -3.65 4.17
CA GLN A 236 13.42 -2.62 5.02
C GLN A 236 12.82 -1.26 4.67
N ALA A 237 12.72 -0.36 5.64
CA ALA A 237 12.02 0.92 5.48
C ALA A 237 12.57 1.82 4.36
N ALA A 238 13.85 1.69 4.02
CA ALA A 238 14.50 2.42 2.92
C ALA A 238 14.37 1.76 1.55
N TYR A 239 13.89 0.51 1.48
CA TYR A 239 13.75 -0.22 0.20
C TYR A 239 12.75 0.46 -0.72
N THR A 240 13.08 0.39 -2.01
CA THR A 240 12.20 0.85 -3.09
C THR A 240 12.07 -0.27 -4.13
N VAL A 241 10.84 -0.67 -4.42
CA VAL A 241 10.55 -1.82 -5.28
C VAL A 241 9.58 -1.41 -6.38
N HIS A 242 9.74 -2.01 -7.58
CA HIS A 242 9.01 -1.64 -8.79
C HIS A 242 7.50 -1.85 -8.71
N ASN A 243 7.04 -2.71 -7.84
CA ASN A 243 5.63 -3.07 -7.65
C ASN A 243 5.14 -2.84 -6.21
N LEU A 244 5.80 -1.95 -5.46
CA LEU A 244 5.44 -1.60 -4.10
C LEU A 244 5.09 -0.11 -4.02
N GLY A 245 3.83 0.16 -3.75
CA GLY A 245 3.24 1.48 -3.55
C GLY A 245 2.64 1.61 -2.16
N PHE A 246 1.60 2.42 -2.02
CA PHE A 246 0.90 2.62 -0.76
C PHE A 246 -0.44 3.33 -0.96
N ARG A 247 -1.28 3.30 0.07
CA ARG A 247 -2.48 4.15 0.19
C ARG A 247 -2.51 4.86 1.53
N VAL A 248 -3.38 5.88 1.63
CA VAL A 248 -3.55 6.68 2.85
C VAL A 248 -4.73 6.16 3.63
N ALA A 249 -4.59 6.16 4.95
CA ALA A 249 -5.68 5.99 5.91
C ALA A 249 -5.80 7.23 6.79
N LYS A 250 -6.94 7.40 7.44
CA LYS A 250 -7.22 8.52 8.34
C LYS A 250 -8.09 8.04 9.49
N ASP A 251 -7.76 8.49 10.68
CA ASP A 251 -8.61 8.32 11.85
C ASP A 251 -9.90 9.16 11.74
N PRO A 252 -10.99 8.80 12.42
CA PRO A 252 -12.27 9.49 12.38
C PRO A 252 -12.18 10.97 12.70
#